data_dc660414bec18ab48a5c3fc460e7b0a5
#
_entry.id   dc660414bec18ab48a5c3fc460e7b0a5
#
_cell.length_a   1.000
_cell.length_b   1.000
_cell.length_c   1.000
_cell.angle_alpha   90.00
_cell.angle_beta   90.00
_cell.angle_gamma   90.00
#
_symmetry.space_group_name_H-M   'P 1'
#
loop_
_entity.id
_entity.type
_entity.pdbx_description
1 polymer ?
#
loop_
_entity_poly.entity_id
_entity_poly.type
_entity_poly.pdbx_seq_one_letter_code
_entity_poly.pdbx_strand_id
1 'polypeptide(L)'
;MNKQQHFSIEELTPDHPAWREFVALVNDLNQEGWAFNPYFEQFSRYFLAAKQDGSIVGFLMFVVWDIGPHDRDHPPIQIDGKTLREAKILAFGVKDGYRRQGIGTALQEYAIKQAKLFGCYQVRSVSGENHPENHQLKLAMGFAVEPMERDEKCLAFVMPLKSSKEK
;
A
#
# COMPACT_ATOMS: atom_id res chain seq x y z
N MET A 1 -9.61 -2.38 -27.96
CA MET A 1 -8.19 -2.80 -28.07
C MET A 1 -7.63 -2.89 -26.65
N ASN A 2 -7.36 -4.10 -26.16
CA ASN A 2 -6.68 -4.28 -24.89
C ASN A 2 -5.27 -3.67 -25.02
N LYS A 3 -5.02 -2.58 -24.31
CA LYS A 3 -3.64 -2.13 -24.09
C LYS A 3 -2.93 -3.24 -23.35
N GLN A 4 -2.06 -3.96 -24.05
CA GLN A 4 -1.19 -4.96 -23.47
C GLN A 4 -0.41 -4.26 -22.35
N GLN A 5 -0.60 -4.71 -21.10
CA GLN A 5 0.19 -4.19 -19.99
C GLN A 5 1.65 -4.59 -20.25
N HIS A 6 2.52 -3.60 -20.45
CA HIS A 6 3.94 -3.82 -20.70
C HIS A 6 4.74 -4.01 -19.42
N PHE A 7 4.08 -4.19 -18.27
CA PHE A 7 4.72 -4.39 -16.97
C PHE A 7 4.06 -5.53 -16.20
N SER A 8 4.77 -6.07 -15.23
CA SER A 8 4.29 -7.09 -14.28
C SER A 8 4.45 -6.61 -12.84
N ILE A 9 3.60 -7.13 -11.94
CA ILE A 9 3.72 -6.93 -10.50
C ILE A 9 4.15 -8.25 -9.85
N GLU A 10 5.16 -8.18 -8.99
CA GLU A 10 5.60 -9.33 -8.19
C GLU A 10 5.86 -8.92 -6.74
N GLU A 11 5.72 -9.87 -5.83
CA GLU A 11 6.12 -9.71 -4.44
C GLU A 11 7.60 -10.07 -4.29
N LEU A 12 8.35 -9.24 -3.57
CA LEU A 12 9.76 -9.45 -3.29
C LEU A 12 10.00 -9.72 -1.81
N THR A 13 11.02 -10.50 -1.53
CA THR A 13 11.58 -10.73 -0.20
C THR A 13 13.07 -10.36 -0.19
N PRO A 14 13.69 -10.12 0.98
CA PRO A 14 15.10 -9.71 1.06
C PRO A 14 16.11 -10.67 0.41
N ASP A 15 15.77 -11.92 0.23
CA ASP A 15 16.57 -12.94 -0.46
C ASP A 15 16.37 -12.98 -1.98
N HIS A 16 15.40 -12.21 -2.49
CA HIS A 16 15.13 -12.17 -3.93
C HIS A 16 16.28 -11.49 -4.69
N PRO A 17 16.71 -12.00 -5.88
CA PRO A 17 17.81 -11.42 -6.66
C PRO A 17 17.66 -9.93 -6.99
N ALA A 18 16.42 -9.45 -7.19
CA ALA A 18 16.13 -8.04 -7.50
C ALA A 18 16.01 -7.15 -6.24
N TRP A 19 16.25 -7.68 -5.03
CA TRP A 19 16.07 -6.92 -3.80
C TRP A 19 16.91 -5.65 -3.72
N ARG A 20 18.17 -5.72 -4.17
CA ARG A 20 19.06 -4.55 -4.18
C ARG A 20 18.56 -3.44 -5.09
N GLU A 21 18.03 -3.79 -6.25
CA GLU A 21 17.43 -2.84 -7.19
C GLU A 21 16.16 -2.22 -6.58
N PHE A 22 15.34 -3.03 -5.91
CA PHE A 22 14.15 -2.57 -5.18
C PHE A 22 14.52 -1.53 -4.11
N VAL A 23 15.50 -1.83 -3.26
CA VAL A 23 15.98 -0.91 -2.21
C VAL A 23 16.49 0.39 -2.82
N ALA A 24 17.26 0.31 -3.92
CA ALA A 24 17.75 1.50 -4.62
C ALA A 24 16.60 2.40 -5.11
N LEU A 25 15.56 1.82 -5.71
CA LEU A 25 14.39 2.60 -6.14
C LEU A 25 13.66 3.25 -4.96
N VAL A 26 13.46 2.53 -3.86
CA VAL A 26 12.81 3.06 -2.65
C VAL A 26 13.59 4.27 -2.11
N ASN A 27 14.93 4.18 -2.06
CA ASN A 27 15.80 5.27 -1.65
C ASN A 27 15.73 6.46 -2.63
N ASP A 28 15.78 6.22 -3.93
CA ASP A 28 15.70 7.25 -4.96
C ASP A 28 14.37 8.04 -4.89
N LEU A 29 13.32 7.41 -4.41
CA LEU A 29 12.01 8.03 -4.21
C LEU A 29 11.80 8.58 -2.79
N ASN A 30 12.84 8.57 -1.93
CA ASN A 30 12.83 9.08 -0.55
C ASN A 30 11.74 8.44 0.32
N GLN A 31 11.51 7.13 0.16
CA GLN A 31 10.51 6.37 0.89
C GLN A 31 11.10 5.35 1.87
N GLU A 32 12.43 5.30 2.00
CA GLU A 32 13.14 4.33 2.85
C GLU A 32 12.76 4.44 4.33
N GLY A 33 12.54 5.67 4.81
CA GLY A 33 12.15 5.93 6.20
C GLY A 33 10.80 5.31 6.60
N TRP A 34 9.94 5.03 5.64
CA TRP A 34 8.69 4.30 5.84
C TRP A 34 8.80 2.85 5.49
N ALA A 35 9.35 2.53 4.31
CA ALA A 35 9.42 1.17 3.79
C ALA A 35 10.28 0.24 4.66
N PHE A 36 11.36 0.77 5.23
CA PHE A 36 12.34 0.01 6.02
C PHE A 36 12.42 0.43 7.48
N ASN A 37 11.40 1.09 8.01
CA ASN A 37 11.36 1.46 9.42
C ASN A 37 11.33 0.20 10.31
N PRO A 38 12.28 0.05 11.25
CA PRO A 38 12.36 -1.12 12.12
C PRO A 38 11.11 -1.37 12.97
N TYR A 39 10.33 -0.32 13.26
CA TYR A 39 9.06 -0.46 13.99
C TYR A 39 8.12 -1.46 13.32
N PHE A 40 8.11 -1.53 11.98
CA PHE A 40 7.22 -2.42 11.24
C PHE A 40 7.73 -3.86 11.12
N GLU A 41 8.94 -4.17 11.61
CA GLU A 41 9.49 -5.53 11.57
C GLU A 41 8.71 -6.53 12.42
N GLN A 42 7.98 -6.05 13.42
CA GLN A 42 7.11 -6.85 14.26
C GLN A 42 5.82 -7.31 13.57
N PHE A 43 5.51 -6.78 12.39
CA PHE A 43 4.29 -7.10 11.62
C PHE A 43 4.62 -7.86 10.33
N SER A 44 3.61 -8.47 9.73
CA SER A 44 3.73 -9.04 8.39
C SER A 44 3.88 -7.93 7.36
N ARG A 45 5.04 -7.88 6.70
CA ARG A 45 5.40 -6.88 5.70
C ARG A 45 5.39 -7.48 4.29
N TYR A 46 4.89 -6.72 3.35
CA TYR A 46 4.78 -7.13 1.95
C TYR A 46 5.36 -6.04 1.06
N PHE A 47 6.28 -6.43 0.17
CA PHE A 47 6.97 -5.54 -0.76
C PHE A 47 6.61 -5.92 -2.18
N LEU A 48 5.91 -5.03 -2.88
CA LEU A 48 5.49 -5.22 -4.26
C LEU A 48 6.38 -4.41 -5.19
N ALA A 49 6.81 -5.01 -6.29
CA ALA A 49 7.57 -4.35 -7.32
C ALA A 49 6.84 -4.42 -8.66
N ALA A 50 6.81 -3.31 -9.37
CA ALA A 50 6.41 -3.26 -10.77
C ALA A 50 7.65 -3.31 -11.64
N LYS A 51 7.70 -4.28 -12.55
CA LYS A 51 8.80 -4.46 -13.51
C LYS A 51 8.36 -4.14 -14.91
N GLN A 52 9.19 -3.38 -15.63
CA GLN A 52 9.04 -3.09 -17.04
C GLN A 52 10.43 -3.12 -17.71
N ASP A 53 10.52 -3.80 -18.85
CA ASP A 53 11.77 -3.94 -19.61
C ASP A 53 12.96 -4.46 -18.75
N GLY A 54 12.67 -5.39 -17.82
CA GLY A 54 13.66 -6.00 -16.95
C GLY A 54 14.08 -5.18 -15.74
N SER A 55 13.54 -3.97 -15.56
CA SER A 55 13.89 -3.07 -14.46
C SER A 55 12.70 -2.81 -13.53
N ILE A 56 12.97 -2.57 -12.24
CA ILE A 56 11.95 -2.14 -11.28
C ILE A 56 11.68 -0.65 -11.50
N VAL A 57 10.42 -0.32 -11.80
CA VAL A 57 9.98 1.05 -12.13
C VAL A 57 8.94 1.62 -11.18
N GLY A 58 8.44 0.81 -10.26
CA GLY A 58 7.50 1.21 -9.23
C GLY A 58 7.48 0.23 -8.09
N PHE A 59 6.99 0.66 -6.94
CA PHE A 59 6.86 -0.18 -5.76
C PHE A 59 5.69 0.23 -4.88
N LEU A 60 5.25 -0.70 -4.04
CA LEU A 60 4.34 -0.46 -2.95
C LEU A 60 4.73 -1.37 -1.79
N MET A 61 4.76 -0.81 -0.58
CA MET A 61 4.98 -1.57 0.65
C MET A 61 3.78 -1.41 1.58
N PHE A 62 3.29 -2.51 2.12
CA PHE A 62 2.23 -2.51 3.12
C PHE A 62 2.50 -3.51 4.25
N VAL A 63 1.85 -3.26 5.37
CA VAL A 63 1.82 -4.17 6.52
C VAL A 63 0.40 -4.65 6.76
N VAL A 64 0.28 -5.83 7.37
CA VAL A 64 -1.00 -6.34 7.87
C VAL A 64 -0.92 -6.35 9.39
N TRP A 65 -1.86 -5.67 10.03
CA TRP A 65 -1.95 -5.55 11.47
C TRP A 65 -3.40 -5.44 11.97
N ASP A 66 -3.59 -5.45 13.28
CA ASP A 66 -4.90 -5.26 13.88
C ASP A 66 -5.31 -3.79 13.82
N ILE A 67 -6.59 -3.50 13.62
CA ILE A 67 -7.12 -2.14 13.69
C ILE A 67 -7.23 -1.74 15.16
N GLY A 68 -6.60 -0.62 15.53
CA GLY A 68 -6.82 0.04 16.81
C GLY A 68 -5.57 0.37 17.64
N PRO A 69 -4.70 -0.56 18.05
CA PRO A 69 -3.75 -0.27 19.12
C PRO A 69 -2.50 0.52 18.72
N HIS A 70 -2.20 0.69 17.43
CA HIS A 70 -0.87 1.15 17.00
C HIS A 70 -0.63 2.64 17.14
N ASP A 71 -1.69 3.44 17.09
CA ASP A 71 -1.61 4.90 17.14
C ASP A 71 -2.39 5.50 18.32
N ARG A 72 -3.09 4.66 19.10
CA ARG A 72 -4.00 5.09 20.18
C ARG A 72 -4.03 4.03 21.27
N ASP A 73 -4.32 4.46 22.50
CA ASP A 73 -4.57 3.57 23.66
C ASP A 73 -5.92 2.83 23.53
N HIS A 74 -6.20 2.30 22.37
CA HIS A 74 -7.40 1.53 22.13
C HIS A 74 -7.07 0.05 22.02
N PRO A 75 -7.90 -0.82 22.60
CA PRO A 75 -7.78 -2.25 22.33
C PRO A 75 -8.08 -2.53 20.85
N PRO A 76 -7.61 -3.68 20.32
CA PRO A 76 -7.99 -4.10 18.99
C PRO A 76 -9.51 -4.12 18.82
N ILE A 77 -9.99 -3.62 17.66
CA ILE A 77 -11.41 -3.62 17.35
C ILE A 77 -11.86 -5.05 17.06
N GLN A 78 -12.92 -5.49 17.74
CA GLN A 78 -13.49 -6.82 17.55
C GLN A 78 -14.96 -6.71 17.14
N ILE A 79 -15.37 -7.58 16.21
CA ILE A 79 -16.78 -7.80 15.85
C ILE A 79 -17.05 -9.30 15.91
N ASP A 80 -18.08 -9.68 16.65
CA ASP A 80 -18.46 -11.09 16.87
C ASP A 80 -17.28 -11.96 17.36
N GLY A 81 -16.44 -11.41 18.27
CA GLY A 81 -15.28 -12.09 18.83
C GLY A 81 -14.07 -12.19 17.89
N LYS A 82 -14.14 -11.60 16.71
CA LYS A 82 -13.04 -11.57 15.73
C LYS A 82 -12.38 -10.21 15.71
N THR A 83 -11.06 -10.19 15.87
CA THR A 83 -10.26 -8.99 15.71
C THR A 83 -10.25 -8.55 14.25
N LEU A 84 -10.57 -7.28 14.01
CA LEU A 84 -10.49 -6.69 12.68
C LEU A 84 -9.05 -6.36 12.33
N ARG A 85 -8.64 -6.74 11.12
CA ARG A 85 -7.33 -6.48 10.57
C ARG A 85 -7.42 -5.56 9.36
N GLU A 86 -6.37 -4.80 9.14
CA GLU A 86 -6.23 -3.95 7.96
C GLU A 86 -4.88 -4.18 7.27
N ALA A 87 -4.84 -3.90 5.98
CA ALA A 87 -3.62 -3.67 5.25
C ALA A 87 -3.34 -2.16 5.23
N LYS A 88 -2.22 -1.74 5.82
CA LYS A 88 -1.80 -0.33 5.79
C LYS A 88 -0.66 -0.14 4.80
N ILE A 89 -0.92 0.65 3.77
CA ILE A 89 0.09 1.07 2.80
C ILE A 89 0.97 2.13 3.47
N LEU A 90 2.26 1.85 3.56
CA LEU A 90 3.25 2.69 4.22
C LEU A 90 4.12 3.47 3.25
N ALA A 91 4.43 2.89 2.11
CA ALA A 91 5.27 3.50 1.10
C ALA A 91 4.82 3.09 -0.31
N PHE A 92 4.87 4.04 -1.23
CA PHE A 92 4.41 3.86 -2.59
C PHE A 92 5.07 4.87 -3.52
N GLY A 93 5.48 4.43 -4.69
CA GLY A 93 6.01 5.32 -5.70
C GLY A 93 6.21 4.66 -7.05
N VAL A 94 6.22 5.52 -8.08
CA VAL A 94 6.52 5.15 -9.47
C VAL A 94 7.60 6.09 -9.97
N LYS A 95 8.64 5.52 -10.58
CA LYS A 95 9.78 6.24 -11.14
C LYS A 95 9.33 7.28 -12.18
N ASP A 96 9.99 8.43 -12.17
CA ASP A 96 9.77 9.44 -13.21
C ASP A 96 9.99 8.84 -14.61
N GLY A 97 9.16 9.24 -15.56
CA GLY A 97 9.16 8.66 -16.91
C GLY A 97 8.28 7.41 -17.09
N TYR A 98 7.88 6.76 -16.00
CA TYR A 98 6.98 5.59 -15.99
C TYR A 98 5.60 5.89 -15.39
N ARG A 99 5.37 7.14 -14.97
CA ARG A 99 4.09 7.58 -14.44
C ARG A 99 3.02 7.66 -15.54
N ARG A 100 1.75 7.63 -15.14
CA ARG A 100 0.59 7.76 -16.04
C ARG A 100 0.43 6.60 -17.03
N GLN A 101 1.02 5.44 -16.73
CA GLN A 101 0.93 4.22 -17.54
C GLN A 101 0.11 3.12 -16.85
N GLY A 102 -0.56 3.44 -15.73
CA GLY A 102 -1.36 2.49 -14.97
C GLY A 102 -0.58 1.66 -13.94
N ILE A 103 0.72 1.88 -13.77
CA ILE A 103 1.57 1.13 -12.83
C ILE A 103 1.11 1.36 -11.39
N GLY A 104 0.87 2.61 -11.00
CA GLY A 104 0.40 2.95 -9.67
C GLY A 104 -0.95 2.31 -9.34
N THR A 105 -1.89 2.34 -10.27
CA THR A 105 -3.19 1.66 -10.14
C THR A 105 -3.01 0.16 -9.96
N ALA A 106 -2.18 -0.49 -10.78
CA ALA A 106 -1.95 -1.93 -10.71
C ALA A 106 -1.31 -2.36 -9.38
N LEU A 107 -0.35 -1.59 -8.84
CA LEU A 107 0.24 -1.83 -7.53
C LEU A 107 -0.80 -1.74 -6.41
N GLN A 108 -1.66 -0.72 -6.43
CA GLN A 108 -2.74 -0.54 -5.46
C GLN A 108 -3.77 -1.68 -5.56
N GLU A 109 -4.19 -2.05 -6.77
CA GLU A 109 -5.13 -3.17 -7.01
C GLU A 109 -4.56 -4.50 -6.52
N TYR A 110 -3.26 -4.74 -6.74
CA TYR A 110 -2.59 -5.93 -6.24
C TYR A 110 -2.61 -5.99 -4.71
N ALA A 111 -2.26 -4.88 -4.04
CA ALA A 111 -2.30 -4.79 -2.58
C ALA A 111 -3.71 -5.02 -2.03
N ILE A 112 -4.74 -4.44 -2.66
CA ILE A 112 -6.15 -4.63 -2.29
C ILE A 112 -6.55 -6.10 -2.43
N LYS A 113 -6.15 -6.75 -3.52
CA LYS A 113 -6.42 -8.18 -3.74
C LYS A 113 -5.76 -9.04 -2.67
N GLN A 114 -4.50 -8.78 -2.34
CA GLN A 114 -3.79 -9.49 -1.27
C GLN A 114 -4.45 -9.26 0.09
N ALA A 115 -4.83 -8.03 0.41
CA ALA A 115 -5.54 -7.70 1.65
C ALA A 115 -6.84 -8.50 1.81
N LYS A 116 -7.60 -8.67 0.73
CA LYS A 116 -8.80 -9.53 0.71
C LYS A 116 -8.46 -10.99 1.00
N LEU A 117 -7.41 -11.53 0.38
CA LEU A 117 -6.96 -12.91 0.60
C LEU A 117 -6.49 -13.15 2.04
N PHE A 118 -5.88 -12.14 2.67
CA PHE A 118 -5.47 -12.19 4.08
C PHE A 118 -6.62 -11.99 5.07
N GLY A 119 -7.84 -11.77 4.60
CA GLY A 119 -9.01 -11.55 5.45
C GLY A 119 -9.03 -10.19 6.12
N CYS A 120 -8.36 -9.18 5.55
CA CYS A 120 -8.41 -7.82 6.06
C CYS A 120 -9.82 -7.22 5.87
N TYR A 121 -10.25 -6.43 6.84
CA TYR A 121 -11.51 -5.70 6.80
C TYR A 121 -11.43 -4.47 5.89
N GLN A 122 -10.26 -3.84 5.84
CA GLN A 122 -10.03 -2.62 5.07
C GLN A 122 -8.58 -2.47 4.62
N VAL A 123 -8.37 -1.58 3.66
CA VAL A 123 -7.06 -1.03 3.30
C VAL A 123 -7.00 0.42 3.75
N ARG A 124 -5.92 0.81 4.40
CA ARG A 124 -5.65 2.19 4.83
C ARG A 124 -4.38 2.71 4.20
N SER A 125 -4.37 3.99 3.88
CA SER A 125 -3.19 4.71 3.46
C SER A 125 -3.21 6.14 4.00
N VAL A 126 -2.05 6.71 4.26
CA VAL A 126 -1.91 8.11 4.65
C VAL A 126 -1.07 8.83 3.60
N SER A 127 -1.46 10.03 3.24
CA SER A 127 -0.73 10.82 2.25
C SER A 127 -0.68 12.28 2.67
N GLY A 128 0.50 12.90 2.55
CA GLY A 128 0.70 14.31 2.84
C GLY A 128 0.02 15.23 1.81
N GLU A 129 -0.19 16.48 2.19
CA GLU A 129 -0.88 17.49 1.37
C GLU A 129 -0.25 17.74 0.00
N ASN A 130 1.06 17.50 -0.13
CA ASN A 130 1.83 17.78 -1.34
C ASN A 130 1.82 16.68 -2.40
N HIS A 131 0.84 15.76 -2.32
CA HIS A 131 0.74 14.63 -3.25
C HIS A 131 -0.64 14.53 -3.93
N PRO A 132 -1.11 15.58 -4.64
CA PRO A 132 -2.47 15.61 -5.21
C PRO A 132 -2.73 14.48 -6.22
N GLU A 133 -1.71 14.04 -6.96
CA GLU A 133 -1.84 12.93 -7.93
C GLU A 133 -2.15 11.61 -7.23
N ASN A 134 -1.52 11.35 -6.09
CA ASN A 134 -1.78 10.18 -5.27
C ASN A 134 -3.19 10.23 -4.65
N HIS A 135 -3.64 11.43 -4.24
CA HIS A 135 -4.99 11.64 -3.75
C HIS A 135 -6.04 11.34 -4.83
N GLN A 136 -5.84 11.88 -6.03
CA GLN A 136 -6.73 11.64 -7.17
C GLN A 136 -6.81 10.16 -7.54
N LEU A 137 -5.67 9.46 -7.55
CA LEU A 137 -5.62 8.03 -7.81
C LEU A 137 -6.47 7.24 -6.81
N LYS A 138 -6.30 7.50 -5.51
CA LYS A 138 -7.04 6.81 -4.46
C LYS A 138 -8.54 7.08 -4.51
N LEU A 139 -8.94 8.32 -4.71
CA LEU A 139 -10.36 8.67 -4.86
C LEU A 139 -10.97 7.99 -6.09
N ALA A 140 -10.26 7.97 -7.22
CA ALA A 140 -10.70 7.28 -8.43
C ALA A 140 -10.84 5.76 -8.24
N MET A 141 -10.07 5.17 -7.35
CA MET A 141 -10.15 3.75 -6.97
C MET A 141 -11.27 3.44 -5.97
N GLY A 142 -11.93 4.45 -5.40
CA GLY A 142 -13.03 4.28 -4.46
C GLY A 142 -12.64 4.36 -2.98
N PHE A 143 -11.45 4.87 -2.65
CA PHE A 143 -11.11 5.18 -1.26
C PHE A 143 -11.95 6.35 -0.76
N ALA A 144 -12.43 6.24 0.47
CA ALA A 144 -12.94 7.38 1.23
C ALA A 144 -11.76 8.17 1.82
N VAL A 145 -11.92 9.48 1.95
CA VAL A 145 -10.88 10.36 2.51
C VAL A 145 -11.39 11.04 3.77
N GLU A 146 -10.51 11.15 4.76
CA GLU A 146 -10.77 11.92 5.97
C GLU A 146 -9.53 12.71 6.41
N PRO A 147 -9.70 13.90 7.02
CA PRO A 147 -8.61 14.63 7.64
C PRO A 147 -8.07 13.84 8.84
N MET A 148 -6.75 13.94 9.09
CA MET A 148 -6.15 13.37 10.29
C MET A 148 -6.16 14.41 11.42
N GLU A 149 -6.79 14.07 12.54
CA GLU A 149 -6.88 14.96 13.71
C GLU A 149 -5.51 15.37 14.30
N ARG A 150 -4.50 14.52 14.15
CA ARG A 150 -3.16 14.75 14.71
C ARG A 150 -2.19 15.42 13.75
N ASP A 151 -2.50 15.47 12.47
CA ASP A 151 -1.65 16.05 11.44
C ASP A 151 -2.50 16.68 10.35
N GLU A 152 -2.70 18.01 10.47
CA GLU A 152 -3.51 18.80 9.53
C GLU A 152 -2.97 18.76 8.08
N LYS A 153 -1.71 18.32 7.89
CA LYS A 153 -1.06 18.21 6.59
C LYS A 153 -1.20 16.85 5.94
N CYS A 154 -1.85 15.90 6.60
CA CYS A 154 -2.04 14.56 6.09
C CYS A 154 -3.52 14.22 5.96
N LEU A 155 -3.82 13.42 4.95
CA LEU A 155 -5.14 12.82 4.72
C LEU A 155 -5.05 11.31 4.87
N ALA A 156 -6.02 10.72 5.54
CA ALA A 156 -6.21 9.29 5.59
C ALA A 156 -7.16 8.83 4.49
N PHE A 157 -6.80 7.76 3.81
CA PHE A 157 -7.61 7.11 2.78
C PHE A 157 -7.93 5.70 3.23
N VAL A 158 -9.21 5.35 3.27
CA VAL A 158 -9.69 4.06 3.75
C VAL A 158 -10.63 3.43 2.72
N MET A 159 -10.40 2.16 2.43
CA MET A 159 -11.27 1.36 1.57
C MET A 159 -11.74 0.14 2.36
N PRO A 160 -13.04 0.06 2.73
CA PRO A 160 -13.62 -1.16 3.27
C PRO A 160 -13.58 -2.28 2.23
N LEU A 161 -13.25 -3.49 2.67
CA LEU A 161 -13.22 -4.67 1.82
C LEU A 161 -14.47 -5.50 2.06
N LYS A 162 -15.21 -5.82 1.00
CA LYS A 162 -16.34 -6.74 1.13
C LYS A 162 -15.83 -8.15 1.46
N SER A 163 -16.45 -8.79 2.43
CA SER A 163 -16.24 -10.21 2.68
C SER A 163 -16.62 -11.02 1.44
N SER A 164 -15.80 -12.00 1.07
CA SER A 164 -16.12 -12.94 -0.01
C SER A 164 -17.33 -13.83 0.28
N LYS A 165 -17.95 -13.70 1.46
CA LYS A 165 -19.13 -14.45 1.89
C LYS A 165 -20.45 -13.70 1.71
N GLU A 166 -20.40 -12.43 1.32
CA GLU A 166 -21.62 -11.68 0.96
C GLU A 166 -21.91 -11.83 -0.53
N LYS A 167 -22.52 -12.95 -0.89
CA LYS A 167 -23.27 -13.08 -2.13
C LYS A 167 -24.75 -12.93 -1.83
#